data_fd5d7d2276ffb721913b025a6f7879b3
#
_entry.id   fd5d7d2276ffb721913b025a6f7879b3
#
_cell.length_a   1.000
_cell.length_b   1.000
_cell.length_c   1.000
_cell.angle_alpha   90.00
_cell.angle_beta   90.00
_cell.angle_gamma   90.00
#
_symmetry.space_group_name_H-M   'P 1'
#
loop_
_entity.id
_entity.type
_entity.pdbx_description
1 polymer ?
#
loop_
_entity_poly.entity_id
_entity_poly.type
_entity_poly.pdbx_seq_one_letter_code
_entity_poly.pdbx_strand_id
1 'polypeptide(L)'
;MPELGVGLHLVLVEGQPTLPPNEVPDLLDASGAFRSDMAAAGAAMFFLPYVRRQLAREIEAQFAAFAATGLPLDHVNAHKHFHLHPTIAGLILSVGRRYGLRSVRLPIEPARVLARVEPGAGGRDWIVDPWARLARRRFRAAGVTVPDQVFGLRWSGAMTADRLVGVIDALPSGLSEIYLHPSTSDSYPGSALGYRYVDEMAALLDPRAVQRAGNPNLRLGRFADFSP
;
A
#
# COMPACT_ATOMS: atom_id res chain seq x y z
N MET A 1 -17.73 8.52 -9.83
CA MET A 1 -17.78 7.06 -10.16
C MET A 1 -18.12 6.30 -8.87
N PRO A 2 -19.37 5.92 -8.65
CA PRO A 2 -19.80 5.26 -7.41
C PRO A 2 -19.18 3.87 -7.19
N GLU A 3 -18.68 3.27 -8.28
CA GLU A 3 -18.07 1.94 -8.27
C GLU A 3 -16.58 1.93 -7.89
N LEU A 4 -15.95 3.10 -7.73
CA LEU A 4 -14.54 3.17 -7.37
C LEU A 4 -14.35 2.96 -5.86
N GLY A 5 -13.54 1.98 -5.47
CA GLY A 5 -13.08 1.83 -4.09
C GLY A 5 -12.00 2.85 -3.75
N VAL A 6 -12.23 3.68 -2.74
CA VAL A 6 -11.24 4.68 -2.30
C VAL A 6 -10.64 4.24 -0.98
N GLY A 7 -9.31 4.13 -0.94
CA GLY A 7 -8.56 3.71 0.24
C GLY A 7 -7.77 4.84 0.88
N LEU A 8 -7.42 4.67 2.16
CA LEU A 8 -6.52 5.56 2.88
C LEU A 8 -5.07 5.15 2.64
N HIS A 9 -4.26 6.05 2.06
CA HIS A 9 -2.81 5.91 1.98
C HIS A 9 -2.15 6.61 3.16
N LEU A 10 -1.74 5.83 4.17
CA LEU A 10 -1.07 6.36 5.36
C LEU A 10 0.35 6.82 5.02
N VAL A 11 0.68 8.04 5.41
CA VAL A 11 2.02 8.61 5.27
C VAL A 11 2.61 8.83 6.67
N LEU A 12 3.73 8.16 6.97
CA LEU A 12 4.40 8.20 8.28
C LEU A 12 5.92 8.37 8.13
N VAL A 13 6.38 8.52 6.89
CA VAL A 13 7.76 8.82 6.48
C VAL A 13 7.71 9.68 5.22
N GLU A 14 8.69 10.55 5.02
CA GLU A 14 8.87 11.33 3.79
C GLU A 14 7.62 12.10 3.32
N GLY A 15 6.94 12.78 4.22
CA GLY A 15 5.75 13.58 3.90
C GLY A 15 5.43 14.55 5.01
N GLN A 16 4.28 15.22 4.90
CA GLN A 16 3.82 16.16 5.91
C GLN A 16 2.86 15.50 6.89
N PRO A 17 2.90 15.83 8.19
CA PRO A 17 1.95 15.34 9.17
C PRO A 17 0.56 15.95 8.93
N THR A 18 -0.47 15.23 9.33
CA THR A 18 -1.85 15.74 9.38
C THR A 18 -2.06 16.61 10.61
N LEU A 19 -1.45 16.23 11.73
CA LEU A 19 -1.45 17.03 12.94
C LEU A 19 -0.47 18.20 12.87
N PRO A 20 -0.72 19.29 13.63
CA PRO A 20 0.26 20.36 13.79
C PRO A 20 1.62 19.81 14.25
N PRO A 21 2.76 20.30 13.71
CA PRO A 21 4.08 19.78 14.02
C PRO A 21 4.43 19.78 15.51
N ASN A 22 3.96 20.74 16.28
CA ASN A 22 4.17 20.81 17.73
C ASN A 22 3.44 19.70 18.52
N GLU A 23 2.51 18.98 17.90
CA GLU A 23 1.82 17.85 18.51
C GLU A 23 2.52 16.51 18.29
N VAL A 24 3.35 16.42 17.27
CA VAL A 24 4.07 15.20 16.84
C VAL A 24 5.57 15.42 16.59
N PRO A 25 6.26 16.25 17.41
CA PRO A 25 7.63 16.69 17.14
C PRO A 25 8.62 15.52 17.00
N ASP A 26 8.41 14.42 17.71
CA ASP A 26 9.35 13.29 17.69
C ASP A 26 9.22 12.41 16.42
N LEU A 27 8.16 12.60 15.62
CA LEU A 27 7.98 11.95 14.33
C LEU A 27 8.67 12.71 13.19
N LEU A 28 9.04 13.99 13.43
CA LEU A 28 9.45 14.92 12.40
C LEU A 28 10.96 15.17 12.41
N ASP A 29 11.44 15.66 11.29
CA ASP A 29 12.78 16.25 11.16
C ASP A 29 12.76 17.76 11.40
N ALA A 30 13.91 18.42 11.24
CA ALA A 30 14.04 19.85 11.46
C ALA A 30 13.24 20.73 10.47
N SER A 31 12.79 20.17 9.35
CA SER A 31 11.94 20.87 8.37
C SER A 31 10.46 20.82 8.73
N GLY A 32 10.07 20.03 9.73
CA GLY A 32 8.69 19.77 10.08
C GLY A 32 8.01 18.68 9.25
N ALA A 33 8.76 17.99 8.40
CA ALA A 33 8.29 16.82 7.66
C ALA A 33 8.60 15.52 8.44
N PHE A 34 7.90 14.43 8.09
CA PHE A 34 8.27 13.11 8.62
C PHE A 34 9.71 12.75 8.25
N ARG A 35 10.40 12.10 9.18
CA ARG A 35 11.77 11.63 8.97
C ARG A 35 11.88 10.72 7.75
N SER A 36 12.98 10.84 7.00
CA SER A 36 13.29 9.99 5.85
C SER A 36 14.06 8.71 6.23
N ASP A 37 14.79 8.72 7.36
CA ASP A 37 15.46 7.53 7.88
C ASP A 37 14.44 6.58 8.49
N MET A 38 13.96 5.63 7.67
CA MET A 38 12.97 4.64 8.07
C MET A 38 13.47 3.72 9.20
N ALA A 39 14.76 3.42 9.26
CA ALA A 39 15.31 2.52 10.27
C ALA A 39 15.29 3.20 11.64
N ALA A 40 15.80 4.43 11.73
CA ALA A 40 15.77 5.21 12.96
C ALA A 40 14.36 5.56 13.40
N ALA A 41 13.48 5.97 12.46
CA ALA A 41 12.07 6.23 12.74
C ALA A 41 11.36 4.99 13.27
N GLY A 42 11.52 3.82 12.63
CA GLY A 42 10.96 2.56 13.07
C GLY A 42 11.45 2.14 14.45
N ALA A 43 12.74 2.24 14.72
CA ALA A 43 13.29 1.96 16.04
C ALA A 43 12.68 2.86 17.12
N ALA A 44 12.57 4.18 16.87
CA ALA A 44 11.93 5.11 17.78
C ALA A 44 10.45 4.74 18.03
N MET A 45 9.68 4.44 16.98
CA MET A 45 8.29 4.01 17.07
C MET A 45 8.11 2.68 17.82
N PHE A 46 9.13 1.82 17.80
CA PHE A 46 9.10 0.54 18.50
C PHE A 46 9.47 0.67 19.98
N PHE A 47 10.54 1.37 20.29
CA PHE A 47 11.14 1.36 21.62
C PHE A 47 10.68 2.52 22.53
N LEU A 48 10.24 3.65 21.95
CA LEU A 48 9.95 4.87 22.73
C LEU A 48 8.44 5.08 22.92
N PRO A 49 7.90 4.91 24.13
CA PRO A 49 6.46 5.01 24.36
C PRO A 49 5.86 6.38 24.02
N TYR A 50 6.63 7.46 24.20
CA TYR A 50 6.15 8.81 23.86
C TYR A 50 6.04 9.03 22.34
N VAL A 51 6.99 8.49 21.55
CA VAL A 51 6.91 8.49 20.07
C VAL A 51 5.69 7.68 19.63
N ARG A 52 5.46 6.53 20.25
CA ARG A 52 4.30 5.67 19.95
C ARG A 52 2.96 6.38 20.23
N ARG A 53 2.88 7.21 21.29
CA ARG A 53 1.68 8.02 21.54
C ARG A 53 1.44 9.07 20.45
N GLN A 54 2.49 9.75 19.99
CA GLN A 54 2.38 10.71 18.88
C GLN A 54 1.98 9.98 17.59
N LEU A 55 2.60 8.84 17.28
CA LEU A 55 2.25 8.02 16.14
C LEU A 55 0.78 7.58 16.15
N ALA A 56 0.25 7.19 17.31
CA ALA A 56 -1.15 6.80 17.43
C ALA A 56 -2.10 7.97 17.14
N ARG A 57 -1.77 9.18 17.61
CA ARG A 57 -2.54 10.40 17.34
C ARG A 57 -2.49 10.78 15.87
N GLU A 58 -1.33 10.68 15.25
CA GLU A 58 -1.15 10.98 13.82
C GLU A 58 -1.94 10.00 12.94
N ILE A 59 -1.86 8.70 13.21
CA ILE A 59 -2.65 7.69 12.50
C ILE A 59 -4.15 7.99 12.67
N GLU A 60 -4.60 8.32 13.88
CA GLU A 60 -5.98 8.72 14.15
C GLU A 60 -6.40 9.93 13.32
N ALA A 61 -5.54 10.96 13.25
CA ALA A 61 -5.80 12.17 12.47
C ALA A 61 -5.94 11.88 10.97
N GLN A 62 -5.10 11.00 10.41
CA GLN A 62 -5.21 10.60 9.00
C GLN A 62 -6.50 9.82 8.72
N PHE A 63 -6.91 8.91 9.61
CA PHE A 63 -8.22 8.24 9.51
C PHE A 63 -9.39 9.23 9.62
N ALA A 64 -9.31 10.18 10.54
CA ALA A 64 -10.33 11.21 10.72
C ALA A 64 -10.43 12.12 9.49
N ALA A 65 -9.30 12.52 8.91
CA ALA A 65 -9.27 13.30 7.68
C ALA A 65 -9.90 12.54 6.51
N PHE A 66 -9.62 11.23 6.38
CA PHE A 66 -10.29 10.40 5.38
C PHE A 66 -11.81 10.33 5.63
N ALA A 67 -12.24 10.08 6.86
CA ALA A 67 -13.65 10.01 7.22
C ALA A 67 -14.39 11.33 6.95
N ALA A 68 -13.73 12.48 7.12
CA ALA A 68 -14.28 13.79 6.82
C ALA A 68 -14.60 13.99 5.32
N THR A 69 -14.05 13.20 4.41
CA THR A 69 -14.41 13.20 2.99
C THR A 69 -15.81 12.65 2.72
N GLY A 70 -16.39 11.91 3.68
CA GLY A 70 -17.66 11.21 3.52
C GLY A 70 -17.59 9.95 2.63
N LEU A 71 -16.39 9.58 2.14
CA LEU A 71 -16.22 8.39 1.30
C LEU A 71 -16.14 7.12 2.16
N PRO A 72 -16.73 6.00 1.70
CA PRO A 72 -16.52 4.70 2.34
C PRO A 72 -15.05 4.27 2.30
N LEU A 73 -14.52 3.81 3.42
CA LEU A 73 -13.16 3.29 3.49
C LEU A 73 -13.09 1.89 2.86
N ASP A 74 -12.56 1.79 1.64
CA ASP A 74 -12.42 0.52 0.94
C ASP A 74 -11.25 -0.30 1.49
N HIS A 75 -10.08 0.32 1.64
CA HIS A 75 -8.88 -0.33 2.18
C HIS A 75 -7.90 0.68 2.75
N VAL A 76 -6.87 0.15 3.43
CA VAL A 76 -5.72 0.93 3.91
C VAL A 76 -4.42 0.36 3.36
N ASN A 77 -3.53 1.24 2.95
CA ASN A 77 -2.14 0.93 2.66
C ASN A 77 -1.23 2.01 3.26
N ALA A 78 0.08 1.93 3.10
CA ALA A 78 0.97 2.96 3.60
C ALA A 78 2.14 3.24 2.67
N HIS A 79 2.59 4.47 2.70
CA HIS A 79 3.77 4.93 1.98
C HIS A 79 4.98 4.08 2.37
N LYS A 80 5.77 3.68 1.37
CA LYS A 80 6.95 2.79 1.52
C LYS A 80 6.67 1.52 2.32
N HIS A 81 5.41 1.07 2.32
CA HIS A 81 4.96 -0.14 3.04
C HIS A 81 5.28 -0.13 4.54
N PHE A 82 5.40 1.06 5.14
CA PHE A 82 5.81 1.21 6.53
C PHE A 82 4.83 0.57 7.54
N HIS A 83 3.63 0.25 7.11
CA HIS A 83 2.64 -0.53 7.88
C HIS A 83 3.04 -2.00 8.14
N LEU A 84 4.13 -2.50 7.55
CA LEU A 84 4.74 -3.78 7.95
C LEU A 84 5.38 -3.72 9.33
N HIS A 85 5.71 -2.52 9.81
CA HIS A 85 6.25 -2.32 11.14
C HIS A 85 5.23 -2.75 12.22
N PRO A 86 5.58 -3.62 13.19
CA PRO A 86 4.61 -4.25 14.09
C PRO A 86 3.81 -3.27 14.95
N THR A 87 4.43 -2.15 15.36
CA THR A 87 3.74 -1.08 16.10
C THR A 87 2.70 -0.41 15.21
N ILE A 88 3.07 -0.05 13.97
CA ILE A 88 2.18 0.61 13.01
C ILE A 88 1.02 -0.33 12.65
N ALA A 89 1.28 -1.59 12.33
CA ALA A 89 0.24 -2.60 12.08
C ALA A 89 -0.76 -2.70 13.24
N GLY A 90 -0.26 -2.68 14.49
CA GLY A 90 -1.10 -2.69 15.68
C GLY A 90 -1.97 -1.45 15.83
N LEU A 91 -1.42 -0.29 15.55
CA LEU A 91 -2.15 0.98 15.61
C LEU A 91 -3.19 1.07 14.49
N ILE A 92 -2.87 0.64 13.27
CA ILE A 92 -3.84 0.56 12.17
C ILE A 92 -5.04 -0.31 12.56
N LEU A 93 -4.82 -1.47 13.19
CA LEU A 93 -5.90 -2.32 13.66
C LEU A 93 -6.73 -1.66 14.76
N SER A 94 -6.09 -1.05 15.76
CA SER A 94 -6.81 -0.47 16.91
C SER A 94 -7.58 0.79 16.53
N VAL A 95 -6.98 1.66 15.72
CA VAL A 95 -7.60 2.90 15.23
C VAL A 95 -8.62 2.57 14.14
N GLY A 96 -8.20 1.84 13.11
CA GLY A 96 -9.01 1.59 11.92
C GLY A 96 -10.34 0.88 12.19
N ARG A 97 -10.41 0.05 13.24
CA ARG A 97 -11.68 -0.55 13.67
C ARG A 97 -12.78 0.48 13.95
N ARG A 98 -12.43 1.64 14.50
CA ARG A 98 -13.39 2.73 14.76
C ARG A 98 -13.87 3.42 13.48
N TYR A 99 -13.11 3.28 12.41
CA TYR A 99 -13.38 3.85 11.08
C TYR A 99 -13.83 2.81 10.05
N GLY A 100 -14.23 1.62 10.50
CA GLY A 100 -14.77 0.58 9.61
C GLY A 100 -13.72 -0.13 8.76
N LEU A 101 -12.45 -0.19 9.19
CA LEU A 101 -11.38 -0.92 8.50
C LEU A 101 -11.76 -2.38 8.26
N ARG A 102 -11.83 -2.80 7.00
CA ARG A 102 -12.11 -4.18 6.58
C ARG A 102 -10.99 -4.79 5.75
N SER A 103 -10.15 -3.97 5.12
CA SER A 103 -9.11 -4.46 4.19
C SER A 103 -7.82 -3.67 4.32
N VAL A 104 -6.69 -4.38 4.18
CA VAL A 104 -5.35 -3.80 4.19
C VAL A 104 -4.49 -4.43 3.11
N ARG A 105 -3.83 -3.61 2.27
CA ARG A 105 -2.77 -4.10 1.37
C ARG A 105 -1.59 -4.58 2.20
N LEU A 106 -1.06 -5.77 1.90
CA LEU A 106 0.23 -6.21 2.42
C LEU A 106 1.14 -6.64 1.27
N PRO A 107 2.35 -6.10 1.17
CA PRO A 107 3.26 -6.27 0.06
C PRO A 107 3.92 -7.67 0.08
N ILE A 108 3.22 -8.68 -0.38
CA ILE A 108 3.72 -10.04 -0.55
C ILE A 108 3.73 -10.36 -2.04
N GLU A 109 4.89 -10.26 -2.66
CA GLU A 109 5.06 -10.45 -4.09
C GLU A 109 5.79 -11.77 -4.40
N PRO A 110 5.13 -12.73 -5.09
CA PRO A 110 5.71 -14.05 -5.34
C PRO A 110 6.80 -14.01 -6.42
N ALA A 111 8.06 -14.12 -6.04
CA ALA A 111 9.22 -14.12 -6.94
C ALA A 111 9.10 -15.10 -8.12
N ARG A 112 8.45 -16.25 -7.91
CA ARG A 112 8.21 -17.25 -8.96
C ARG A 112 7.29 -16.76 -10.09
N VAL A 113 6.35 -15.85 -9.77
CA VAL A 113 5.45 -15.26 -10.76
C VAL A 113 6.22 -14.21 -11.55
N LEU A 114 6.97 -13.34 -10.87
CA LEU A 114 7.80 -12.32 -11.51
C LEU A 114 8.80 -12.93 -12.49
N ALA A 115 9.45 -14.04 -12.12
CA ALA A 115 10.41 -14.73 -12.98
C ALA A 115 9.78 -15.34 -14.26
N ARG A 116 8.47 -15.61 -14.26
CA ARG A 116 7.74 -16.03 -15.46
C ARG A 116 7.45 -14.85 -16.39
N VAL A 117 7.20 -13.67 -15.81
CA VAL A 117 6.88 -12.45 -16.55
C VAL A 117 8.16 -11.87 -17.18
N GLU A 118 9.22 -11.78 -16.38
CA GLU A 118 10.49 -11.22 -16.82
C GLU A 118 11.65 -12.00 -16.18
N PRO A 119 12.44 -12.70 -16.99
CA PRO A 119 13.61 -13.42 -16.49
C PRO A 119 14.53 -12.49 -15.69
N GLY A 120 14.93 -12.93 -14.48
CA GLY A 120 15.77 -12.14 -13.57
C GLY A 120 15.00 -11.19 -12.63
N ALA A 121 13.69 -10.98 -12.82
CA ALA A 121 12.89 -10.17 -11.90
C ALA A 121 12.59 -10.88 -10.57
N GLY A 122 12.73 -12.20 -10.49
CA GLY A 122 12.46 -13.01 -9.30
C GLY A 122 13.54 -12.88 -8.24
N GLY A 123 13.51 -11.83 -7.43
CA GLY A 123 14.30 -11.70 -6.19
C GLY A 123 13.43 -11.93 -4.95
N ARG A 124 14.01 -12.51 -3.88
CA ARG A 124 13.34 -12.56 -2.56
C ARG A 124 13.85 -11.41 -1.71
N ASP A 125 12.95 -10.63 -1.17
CA ASP A 125 13.28 -9.72 -0.08
C ASP A 125 13.19 -10.50 1.25
N TRP A 126 14.29 -11.15 1.61
CA TRP A 126 14.37 -11.99 2.80
C TRP A 126 14.21 -11.21 4.12
N ILE A 127 14.35 -9.87 4.08
CA ILE A 127 14.15 -9.01 5.25
C ILE A 127 12.65 -8.68 5.42
N VAL A 128 11.97 -8.31 4.34
CA VAL A 128 10.57 -7.87 4.36
C VAL A 128 9.59 -9.04 4.44
N ASP A 129 9.87 -10.15 3.77
CA ASP A 129 9.01 -11.35 3.71
C ASP A 129 8.53 -11.87 5.08
N PRO A 130 9.37 -12.03 6.14
CA PRO A 130 8.93 -12.51 7.44
C PRO A 130 7.96 -11.54 8.13
N TRP A 131 8.23 -10.23 8.05
CA TRP A 131 7.38 -9.18 8.62
C TRP A 131 6.03 -9.11 7.91
N ALA A 132 6.02 -9.20 6.57
CA ALA A 132 4.80 -9.24 5.78
C ALA A 132 3.92 -10.44 6.14
N ARG A 133 4.52 -11.63 6.34
CA ARG A 133 3.79 -12.83 6.77
C ARG A 133 3.23 -12.70 8.19
N LEU A 134 3.99 -12.12 9.12
CA LEU A 134 3.55 -11.87 10.49
C LEU A 134 2.38 -10.88 10.50
N ALA A 135 2.51 -9.76 9.78
CA ALA A 135 1.46 -8.76 9.63
C ALA A 135 0.19 -9.38 9.01
N ARG A 136 0.32 -10.20 7.95
CA ARG A 136 -0.81 -10.91 7.33
C ARG A 136 -1.57 -11.78 8.34
N ARG A 137 -0.84 -12.59 9.12
CA ARG A 137 -1.46 -13.42 10.15
C ARG A 137 -2.22 -12.58 11.17
N ARG A 138 -1.64 -11.47 11.60
CA ARG A 138 -2.24 -10.57 12.58
C ARG A 138 -3.50 -9.89 12.05
N PHE A 139 -3.47 -9.36 10.82
CA PHE A 139 -4.63 -8.74 10.20
C PHE A 139 -5.76 -9.74 9.95
N ARG A 140 -5.45 -10.93 9.41
CA ARG A 140 -6.44 -11.99 9.18
C ARG A 140 -7.05 -12.51 10.49
N ALA A 141 -6.26 -12.69 11.54
CA ALA A 141 -6.77 -13.06 12.86
C ALA A 141 -7.69 -12.00 13.47
N ALA A 142 -7.56 -10.75 13.04
CA ALA A 142 -8.42 -9.63 13.42
C ALA A 142 -9.68 -9.49 12.52
N GLY A 143 -9.90 -10.39 11.55
CA GLY A 143 -11.02 -10.36 10.61
C GLY A 143 -10.83 -9.38 9.44
N VAL A 144 -9.60 -8.89 9.23
CA VAL A 144 -9.30 -7.95 8.14
C VAL A 144 -8.88 -8.71 6.89
N THR A 145 -9.49 -8.39 5.77
CA THR A 145 -9.13 -8.94 4.46
C THR A 145 -7.77 -8.43 4.02
N VAL A 146 -6.94 -9.38 3.58
CA VAL A 146 -5.59 -9.11 3.09
C VAL A 146 -5.36 -9.92 1.83
N PRO A 147 -4.91 -9.34 0.73
CA PRO A 147 -4.56 -10.09 -0.48
C PRO A 147 -3.58 -11.23 -0.18
N ASP A 148 -3.70 -12.31 -0.90
CA ASP A 148 -2.75 -13.43 -0.84
C ASP A 148 -1.42 -13.02 -1.44
N GLN A 149 -1.47 -12.21 -2.48
CA GLN A 149 -0.32 -11.63 -3.18
C GLN A 149 -0.61 -10.23 -3.69
N VAL A 150 0.44 -9.43 -3.82
CA VAL A 150 0.40 -8.06 -4.36
C VAL A 150 1.49 -7.94 -5.42
N PHE A 151 1.14 -7.49 -6.61
CA PHE A 151 2.07 -7.26 -7.72
C PHE A 151 2.23 -5.76 -7.98
N GLY A 152 3.40 -5.35 -8.45
CA GLY A 152 3.77 -3.97 -8.71
C GLY A 152 4.88 -3.45 -7.78
N LEU A 153 5.33 -4.26 -6.80
CA LEU A 153 6.44 -3.90 -5.92
C LEU A 153 7.76 -3.80 -6.68
N ARG A 154 8.08 -4.87 -7.41
CA ARG A 154 9.33 -4.97 -8.18
C ARG A 154 9.42 -3.94 -9.30
N TRP A 155 8.29 -3.59 -9.88
CA TRP A 155 8.19 -2.67 -11.00
C TRP A 155 7.46 -1.37 -10.63
N SER A 156 7.55 -0.95 -9.37
CA SER A 156 6.93 0.28 -8.88
C SER A 156 7.40 1.49 -9.70
N GLY A 157 6.47 2.21 -10.33
CA GLY A 157 6.76 3.28 -11.26
C GLY A 157 7.30 2.83 -12.62
N ALA A 158 7.26 1.53 -12.94
CA ALA A 158 7.75 0.97 -14.21
C ALA A 158 6.92 -0.23 -14.70
N MET A 159 5.64 -0.32 -14.33
CA MET A 159 4.71 -1.34 -14.79
C MET A 159 4.32 -1.08 -16.24
N THR A 160 5.03 -1.72 -17.18
CA THR A 160 4.72 -1.64 -18.61
C THR A 160 3.52 -2.51 -18.99
N ALA A 161 2.95 -2.30 -20.18
CA ALA A 161 1.87 -3.13 -20.69
C ALA A 161 2.23 -4.63 -20.73
N ASP A 162 3.44 -4.97 -21.17
CA ASP A 162 3.89 -6.37 -21.25
C ASP A 162 4.02 -6.99 -19.84
N ARG A 163 4.51 -6.24 -18.85
CA ARG A 163 4.56 -6.68 -17.46
C ARG A 163 3.17 -6.88 -16.88
N LEU A 164 2.26 -5.93 -17.10
CA LEU A 164 0.89 -6.02 -16.63
C LEU A 164 0.16 -7.24 -17.24
N VAL A 165 0.24 -7.42 -18.54
CA VAL A 165 -0.32 -8.57 -19.27
C VAL A 165 0.28 -9.87 -18.72
N GLY A 166 1.61 -9.94 -18.61
CA GLY A 166 2.30 -11.11 -18.07
C GLY A 166 1.91 -11.46 -16.64
N VAL A 167 1.71 -10.45 -15.79
CA VAL A 167 1.22 -10.65 -14.41
C VAL A 167 -0.20 -11.22 -14.45
N ILE A 168 -1.11 -10.64 -15.24
CA ILE A 168 -2.50 -11.13 -15.34
C ILE A 168 -2.53 -12.58 -15.83
N ASP A 169 -1.75 -12.93 -16.85
CA ASP A 169 -1.67 -14.29 -17.39
C ASP A 169 -1.05 -15.30 -16.39
N ALA A 170 -0.23 -14.83 -15.46
CA ALA A 170 0.48 -15.67 -14.48
C ALA A 170 -0.11 -15.62 -13.06
N LEU A 171 -1.29 -14.98 -12.87
CA LEU A 171 -1.93 -14.85 -11.56
C LEU A 171 -2.11 -16.22 -10.91
N PRO A 172 -1.66 -16.40 -9.67
CA PRO A 172 -1.97 -17.60 -8.90
C PRO A 172 -3.42 -17.55 -8.36
N SER A 173 -3.92 -18.69 -7.92
CA SER A 173 -5.21 -18.76 -7.22
C SER A 173 -5.21 -17.90 -5.95
N GLY A 174 -6.39 -17.39 -5.59
CA GLY A 174 -6.60 -16.53 -4.42
C GLY A 174 -6.79 -15.07 -4.78
N LEU A 175 -6.82 -14.21 -3.76
CA LEU A 175 -6.99 -12.77 -3.92
C LEU A 175 -5.66 -12.12 -4.27
N SER A 176 -5.57 -11.54 -5.46
CA SER A 176 -4.41 -10.80 -5.96
C SER A 176 -4.73 -9.31 -6.08
N GLU A 177 -3.79 -8.48 -5.70
CA GLU A 177 -3.82 -7.05 -6.01
C GLU A 177 -2.69 -6.73 -7.00
N ILE A 178 -3.00 -5.94 -8.02
CA ILE A 178 -1.99 -5.34 -8.90
C ILE A 178 -2.10 -3.83 -8.71
N TYR A 179 -1.03 -3.18 -8.25
CA TYR A 179 -1.03 -1.75 -8.05
C TYR A 179 -0.08 -1.03 -8.99
N LEU A 180 -0.47 0.17 -9.39
CA LEU A 180 0.26 1.05 -10.28
C LEU A 180 0.15 2.50 -9.75
N HIS A 181 0.92 3.39 -10.36
CA HIS A 181 0.90 4.83 -10.09
C HIS A 181 0.58 5.61 -11.39
N PRO A 182 -0.59 5.37 -12.02
CA PRO A 182 -0.91 5.98 -13.31
C PRO A 182 -1.11 7.49 -13.19
N SER A 183 -0.55 8.24 -14.15
CA SER A 183 -0.83 9.67 -14.32
C SER A 183 -0.74 10.05 -15.80
N THR A 184 -1.32 11.20 -16.14
CA THR A 184 -1.24 11.79 -17.48
C THR A 184 0.06 12.58 -17.68
N SER A 185 0.89 12.71 -16.64
CA SER A 185 2.20 13.39 -16.70
C SER A 185 3.21 12.64 -15.83
N ASP A 186 4.47 12.56 -16.28
CA ASP A 186 5.58 11.98 -15.51
C ASP A 186 6.17 12.96 -14.46
N SER A 187 5.78 14.24 -14.53
CA SER A 187 6.29 15.27 -13.64
C SER A 187 5.16 16.15 -13.11
N TYR A 188 5.02 16.18 -11.77
CA TYR A 188 4.09 17.05 -11.03
C TYR A 188 4.61 17.21 -9.59
N PRO A 189 4.14 18.22 -8.84
CA PRO A 189 4.55 18.39 -7.44
C PRO A 189 4.31 17.11 -6.62
N GLY A 190 5.39 16.55 -6.03
CA GLY A 190 5.34 15.31 -5.26
C GLY A 190 5.52 14.03 -6.08
N SER A 191 5.74 14.11 -7.41
CA SER A 191 6.08 12.92 -8.21
C SER A 191 7.43 12.33 -7.80
N ALA A 192 7.52 11.00 -7.74
CA ALA A 192 8.75 10.29 -7.44
C ALA A 192 9.70 10.32 -8.65
N LEU A 193 10.99 10.58 -8.40
CA LEU A 193 11.99 10.60 -9.46
C LEU A 193 12.13 9.22 -10.11
N GLY A 194 12.13 9.19 -11.45
CA GLY A 194 12.32 7.96 -12.24
C GLY A 194 11.05 7.12 -12.42
N TYR A 195 9.91 7.54 -11.88
CA TYR A 195 8.65 6.88 -12.14
C TYR A 195 8.13 7.25 -13.52
N ARG A 196 7.59 6.25 -14.24
CA ARG A 196 7.04 6.33 -15.59
C ARG A 196 5.52 6.28 -15.52
N TYR A 197 4.93 7.32 -14.97
CA TYR A 197 3.49 7.40 -14.67
C TYR A 197 2.62 7.29 -15.92
N VAL A 198 3.08 7.93 -17.03
CA VAL A 198 2.38 7.89 -18.33
C VAL A 198 2.39 6.48 -18.91
N ASP A 199 3.51 5.75 -18.77
CA ASP A 199 3.59 4.35 -19.23
C ASP A 199 2.69 3.43 -18.39
N GLU A 200 2.57 3.66 -17.10
CA GLU A 200 1.66 2.90 -16.24
C GLU A 200 0.19 3.19 -16.57
N MET A 201 -0.13 4.43 -16.95
CA MET A 201 -1.46 4.77 -17.50
C MET A 201 -1.69 4.05 -18.83
N ALA A 202 -0.72 4.09 -19.74
CA ALA A 202 -0.81 3.40 -21.03
C ALA A 202 -0.96 1.87 -20.85
N ALA A 203 -0.29 1.28 -19.86
CA ALA A 203 -0.42 -0.14 -19.55
C ALA A 203 -1.84 -0.53 -19.14
N LEU A 204 -2.52 0.29 -18.35
CA LEU A 204 -3.92 0.07 -17.96
C LEU A 204 -4.89 0.20 -19.14
N LEU A 205 -4.55 1.01 -20.13
CA LEU A 205 -5.36 1.25 -21.33
C LEU A 205 -5.00 0.31 -22.48
N ASP A 206 -3.96 -0.53 -22.34
CA ASP A 206 -3.56 -1.48 -23.37
C ASP A 206 -4.69 -2.48 -23.66
N PRO A 207 -5.14 -2.63 -24.92
CA PRO A 207 -6.23 -3.54 -25.27
C PRO A 207 -6.00 -4.99 -24.82
N ARG A 208 -4.75 -5.44 -24.78
CA ARG A 208 -4.38 -6.78 -24.32
C ARG A 208 -4.64 -6.92 -22.81
N ALA A 209 -4.25 -5.91 -22.00
CA ALA A 209 -4.51 -5.90 -20.57
C ALA A 209 -6.01 -5.86 -20.25
N VAL A 210 -6.75 -5.01 -20.97
CA VAL A 210 -8.22 -4.92 -20.83
C VAL A 210 -8.89 -6.25 -21.19
N GLN A 211 -8.47 -6.89 -22.29
CA GLN A 211 -9.01 -8.19 -22.71
C GLN A 211 -8.72 -9.29 -21.65
N ARG A 212 -7.49 -9.36 -21.10
CA ARG A 212 -7.14 -10.35 -20.06
C ARG A 212 -7.92 -10.11 -18.77
N ALA A 213 -8.05 -8.86 -18.37
CA ALA A 213 -8.83 -8.49 -17.20
C ALA A 213 -10.31 -8.89 -17.32
N GLY A 214 -10.87 -8.89 -18.55
CA GLY A 214 -12.22 -9.35 -18.86
C GLY A 214 -12.38 -10.88 -18.95
N ASN A 215 -11.35 -11.68 -18.63
CA ASN A 215 -11.45 -13.14 -18.65
C ASN A 215 -12.52 -13.61 -17.63
N PRO A 216 -13.52 -14.45 -18.04
CA PRO A 216 -14.60 -14.90 -17.15
C PRO A 216 -14.12 -15.73 -15.95
N ASN A 217 -12.90 -16.25 -15.98
CA ASN A 217 -12.29 -16.96 -14.85
C ASN A 217 -11.66 -16.00 -13.81
N LEU A 218 -11.61 -14.71 -14.09
CA LEU A 218 -11.16 -13.68 -13.17
C LEU A 218 -12.35 -12.90 -12.64
N ARG A 219 -12.42 -12.75 -11.32
CA ARG A 219 -13.34 -11.82 -10.70
C ARG A 219 -12.59 -10.53 -10.37
N LEU A 220 -12.92 -9.44 -11.05
CA LEU A 220 -12.42 -8.10 -10.73
C LEU A 220 -13.34 -7.42 -9.72
N GLY A 221 -12.77 -6.60 -8.86
CA GLY A 221 -13.54 -5.82 -7.89
C GLY A 221 -12.66 -4.95 -7.00
N ARG A 222 -13.31 -4.18 -6.16
CA ARG A 222 -12.71 -3.42 -5.06
C ARG A 222 -12.39 -4.35 -3.91
N PHE A 223 -11.62 -3.89 -2.94
CA PHE A 223 -11.40 -4.64 -1.71
C PHE A 223 -12.71 -4.99 -0.98
N ALA A 224 -13.65 -4.04 -0.95
CA ALA A 224 -14.96 -4.26 -0.34
C ALA A 224 -15.75 -5.44 -0.96
N ASP A 225 -15.53 -5.74 -2.24
CA ASP A 225 -16.24 -6.83 -2.94
C ASP A 225 -15.70 -8.22 -2.54
N PHE A 226 -14.55 -8.28 -1.87
CA PHE A 226 -13.89 -9.49 -1.37
C PHE A 226 -13.82 -9.57 0.16
N SER A 227 -14.37 -8.59 0.84
CA SER A 227 -14.40 -8.55 2.31
C SER A 227 -15.70 -9.15 2.84
N PRO A 228 -15.65 -9.86 3.99
CA PRO A 228 -16.87 -10.40 4.62
C PRO A 228 -17.80 -9.31 5.15
#